data_32032c820175d7295b91cf1af9a10808
#
_entry.id   32032c820175d7295b91cf1af9a10808
#
_cell.length_a   1.000
_cell.length_b   1.000
_cell.length_c   1.000
_cell.angle_alpha   90.00
_cell.angle_beta   90.00
_cell.angle_gamma   90.00
#
_symmetry.space_group_name_H-M   'P 1'
#
loop_
_entity.id
_entity.type
_entity.pdbx_description
1 polymer ?
#
loop_
_entity_poly.entity_id
_entity_poly.type
_entity_poly.pdbx_seq_one_letter_code
_entity_poly.pdbx_strand_id
1 'polypeptide(L)'
;MNIIDELKYDSNGLIPAVVQEHGTGRVLMVAWMNKESLVKTLALGEMVYWSRSRKEIWHKGGTSGHTQKVKDMAFDCDKDCLLFQVVQAGAACHDGYKSCFYRSVVNGDVKVTEPRLVDPEKVYGKK
;
A
#
# COMPACT_ATOMS: atom_id res chain seq x y z
N MET A 1 -5.22 19.19 16.57
CA MET A 1 -4.49 19.51 15.33
C MET A 1 -4.75 18.40 14.31
N ASN A 2 -5.28 18.76 13.16
CA ASN A 2 -5.63 17.75 12.15
C ASN A 2 -4.44 17.54 11.20
N ILE A 3 -3.75 16.41 11.35
CA ILE A 3 -2.58 16.12 10.52
C ILE A 3 -2.91 16.11 9.02
N ILE A 4 -4.13 15.71 8.65
CA ILE A 4 -4.54 15.63 7.25
C ILE A 4 -4.39 16.98 6.55
N ASP A 5 -4.69 18.07 7.24
CA ASP A 5 -4.60 19.42 6.69
C ASP A 5 -3.18 19.98 6.71
N GLU A 6 -2.28 19.38 7.51
CA GLU A 6 -0.88 19.82 7.58
C GLU A 6 0.03 19.13 6.59
N LEU A 7 -0.39 17.99 6.04
CA LEU A 7 0.41 17.25 5.06
C LEU A 7 0.52 18.03 3.75
N LYS A 8 1.65 17.85 3.09
CA LYS A 8 1.94 18.50 1.80
C LYS A 8 1.62 17.54 0.67
N TYR A 9 0.48 17.78 0.03
CA TYR A 9 0.06 17.02 -1.14
C TYR A 9 0.70 17.64 -2.39
N ASP A 10 0.87 16.84 -3.43
CA ASP A 10 1.41 17.34 -4.69
C ASP A 10 0.35 18.16 -5.45
N SER A 11 0.70 18.62 -6.66
CA SER A 11 -0.20 19.45 -7.47
C SER A 11 -1.50 18.75 -7.87
N ASN A 12 -1.54 17.42 -7.78
CA ASN A 12 -2.73 16.61 -8.05
C ASN A 12 -3.50 16.25 -6.77
N GLY A 13 -3.08 16.77 -5.62
CA GLY A 13 -3.70 16.46 -4.33
C GLY A 13 -3.32 15.10 -3.79
N LEU A 14 -2.19 14.54 -4.22
CA LEU A 14 -1.75 13.20 -3.83
C LEU A 14 -0.51 13.24 -2.95
N ILE A 15 -0.39 12.22 -2.10
CA ILE A 15 0.77 12.00 -1.24
C ILE A 15 1.14 10.52 -1.30
N PRO A 16 2.44 10.18 -1.45
CA PRO A 16 2.84 8.78 -1.47
C PRO A 16 2.81 8.18 -0.07
N ALA A 17 2.49 6.90 -0.01
CA ALA A 17 2.48 6.13 1.22
C ALA A 17 3.35 4.89 1.05
N VAL A 18 4.35 4.75 1.91
CA VAL A 18 5.17 3.54 2.03
C VAL A 18 4.48 2.66 3.06
N VAL A 19 4.27 1.39 2.72
CA VAL A 19 3.55 0.45 3.58
C VAL A 19 4.46 -0.71 3.95
N GLN A 20 4.65 -0.88 5.26
CA GLN A 20 5.50 -1.93 5.83
C GLN A 20 4.67 -2.95 6.60
N GLU A 21 5.16 -4.19 6.63
CA GLU A 21 4.59 -5.22 7.51
C GLU A 21 4.95 -4.91 8.94
N HIS A 22 3.94 -4.87 9.81
CA HIS A 22 4.14 -4.70 11.25
C HIS A 22 4.89 -5.90 11.82
N GLY A 23 5.87 -5.64 12.65
CA GLY A 23 6.67 -6.68 13.30
C GLY A 23 7.96 -7.04 12.57
N THR A 24 7.99 -6.97 11.25
CA THR A 24 9.19 -7.30 10.45
C THR A 24 9.84 -6.08 9.81
N GLY A 25 9.06 -5.04 9.53
CA GLY A 25 9.54 -3.87 8.80
C GLY A 25 9.66 -4.09 7.30
N ARG A 26 9.25 -5.25 6.79
CA ARG A 26 9.32 -5.53 5.34
C ARG A 26 8.47 -4.52 4.59
N VAL A 27 9.05 -3.83 3.61
CA VAL A 27 8.27 -2.95 2.73
C VAL A 27 7.40 -3.81 1.83
N LEU A 28 6.09 -3.58 1.90
CA LEU A 28 5.11 -4.35 1.13
C LEU A 28 4.78 -3.69 -0.19
N MET A 29 4.60 -2.38 -0.17
CA MET A 29 4.22 -1.63 -1.37
C MET A 29 4.38 -0.13 -1.15
N VAL A 30 4.32 0.62 -2.25
CA VAL A 30 4.17 2.08 -2.25
C VAL A 30 2.95 2.40 -3.09
N ALA A 31 2.08 3.25 -2.57
CA ALA A 31 0.87 3.66 -3.26
C ALA A 31 0.58 5.13 -3.00
N TRP A 32 -0.49 5.63 -3.58
CA TRP A 32 -0.87 7.04 -3.48
C TRP A 32 -2.15 7.20 -2.68
N MET A 33 -2.24 8.31 -1.95
CA MET A 33 -3.42 8.66 -1.18
C MET A 33 -3.79 10.11 -1.48
N ASN A 34 -5.08 10.43 -1.39
CA ASN A 34 -5.56 11.81 -1.34
C ASN A 34 -6.20 12.03 0.03
N LYS A 35 -6.69 13.24 0.29
CA LYS A 35 -7.32 13.55 1.58
C LYS A 35 -8.49 12.61 1.89
N GLU A 36 -9.31 12.33 0.90
CA GLU A 36 -10.47 11.45 1.07
C GLU A 36 -10.06 10.02 1.45
N SER A 37 -9.09 9.44 0.74
CA SER A 37 -8.62 8.08 1.04
C SER A 37 -7.97 8.02 2.42
N LEU A 38 -7.24 9.07 2.81
CA LEU A 38 -6.61 9.14 4.13
C LEU A 38 -7.65 9.22 5.25
N VAL A 39 -8.70 10.04 5.08
CA VAL A 39 -9.81 10.10 6.04
C VAL A 39 -10.47 8.74 6.18
N LYS A 40 -10.71 8.05 5.07
CA LYS A 40 -11.32 6.72 5.07
C LYS A 40 -10.41 5.68 5.74
N THR A 41 -9.09 5.76 5.51
CA THR A 41 -8.13 4.88 6.17
C THR A 41 -8.18 5.03 7.69
N LEU A 42 -8.16 6.27 8.17
CA LEU A 42 -8.19 6.54 9.62
C LEU A 42 -9.52 6.13 10.26
N ALA A 43 -10.62 6.31 9.55
CA ALA A 43 -11.94 5.93 10.06
C ALA A 43 -12.14 4.42 10.06
N LEU A 44 -11.69 3.73 9.01
CA LEU A 44 -11.88 2.29 8.84
C LEU A 44 -10.86 1.45 9.60
N GLY A 45 -9.65 1.97 9.79
CA GLY A 45 -8.55 1.21 10.37
C GLY A 45 -7.88 0.27 9.38
N GLU A 46 -8.20 0.38 8.10
CA GLU A 46 -7.62 -0.40 7.00
C GLU A 46 -7.22 0.55 5.89
N MET A 47 -6.20 0.15 5.10
CA MET A 47 -5.67 1.03 4.06
C MET A 47 -6.66 1.24 2.92
N VAL A 48 -6.87 2.50 2.60
CA VAL A 48 -7.68 2.96 1.46
C VAL A 48 -6.80 3.92 0.67
N TYR A 49 -6.64 3.63 -0.60
CA TYR A 49 -5.73 4.37 -1.49
C TYR A 49 -6.49 5.14 -2.56
N TRP A 50 -5.77 5.98 -3.28
CA TRP A 50 -6.24 6.58 -4.53
C TRP A 50 -5.58 5.85 -5.70
N SER A 51 -6.38 5.28 -6.58
CA SER A 51 -5.87 4.65 -7.79
C SER A 51 -5.68 5.71 -8.86
N ARG A 52 -4.42 5.97 -9.25
CA ARG A 52 -4.11 6.97 -10.26
C ARG A 52 -4.58 6.55 -11.66
N SER A 53 -4.51 5.25 -11.95
CA SER A 53 -4.89 4.72 -13.25
C SER A 53 -6.41 4.70 -13.45
N ARG A 54 -7.16 4.34 -12.39
CA ARG A 54 -8.63 4.27 -12.46
C ARG A 54 -9.30 5.58 -12.03
N LYS A 55 -8.53 6.48 -11.40
CA LYS A 55 -9.01 7.75 -10.85
C LYS A 55 -10.17 7.57 -9.89
N GLU A 56 -9.98 6.66 -8.94
CA GLU A 56 -11.00 6.33 -7.94
C GLU A 56 -10.37 5.91 -6.61
N ILE A 57 -11.17 5.98 -5.57
CA ILE A 57 -10.82 5.48 -4.23
C ILE A 57 -10.78 3.94 -4.30
N TRP A 58 -9.78 3.36 -3.65
CA TRP A 58 -9.57 1.92 -3.67
C TRP A 58 -9.30 1.39 -2.25
N HIS A 59 -10.27 0.64 -1.70
CA HIS A 59 -10.11 -0.07 -0.43
C HIS A 59 -9.28 -1.33 -0.68
N LYS A 60 -8.05 -1.37 -0.17
CA LYS A 60 -7.14 -2.52 -0.32
C LYS A 60 -7.76 -3.75 0.32
N GLY A 61 -7.94 -4.80 -0.48
CA GLY A 61 -8.50 -6.07 0.00
C GLY A 61 -10.02 -6.11 0.07
N GLY A 62 -10.72 -5.04 -0.34
CA GLY A 62 -12.18 -5.01 -0.32
C GLY A 62 -12.83 -6.09 -1.16
N THR A 63 -12.16 -6.53 -2.23
CA THR A 63 -12.64 -7.62 -3.10
C THR A 63 -11.89 -8.93 -2.82
N SER A 64 -10.56 -8.86 -2.71
CA SER A 64 -9.70 -10.05 -2.58
C SER A 64 -9.65 -10.64 -1.17
N GLY A 65 -10.01 -9.85 -0.15
CA GLY A 65 -9.82 -10.23 1.25
C GLY A 65 -8.41 -9.96 1.78
N HIS A 66 -7.48 -9.52 0.93
CA HIS A 66 -6.09 -9.23 1.33
C HIS A 66 -5.99 -7.80 1.88
N THR A 67 -6.70 -7.56 2.98
CA THR A 67 -6.76 -6.26 3.65
C THR A 67 -5.46 -5.91 4.35
N GLN A 68 -5.29 -4.62 4.66
CA GLN A 68 -4.14 -4.11 5.40
C GLN A 68 -4.65 -3.34 6.61
N LYS A 69 -4.61 -3.97 7.78
CA LYS A 69 -5.05 -3.36 9.02
C LYS A 69 -3.96 -2.44 9.55
N VAL A 70 -4.28 -1.18 9.75
CA VAL A 70 -3.31 -0.16 10.19
C VAL A 70 -2.95 -0.38 11.66
N LYS A 71 -1.65 -0.48 11.94
CA LYS A 71 -1.10 -0.54 13.29
C LYS A 71 -0.41 0.75 13.68
N ASP A 72 0.23 1.43 12.74
CA ASP A 72 0.96 2.65 13.02
C ASP A 72 1.00 3.52 11.77
N MET A 73 1.08 4.83 11.98
CA MET A 73 1.19 5.81 10.92
C MET A 73 2.21 6.87 11.31
N ALA A 74 3.13 7.15 10.39
CA ALA A 74 4.09 8.22 10.56
C ALA A 74 4.16 9.05 9.28
N PHE A 75 4.81 10.18 9.34
CA PHE A 75 5.10 11.00 8.16
C PHE A 75 6.52 11.53 8.26
N ASP A 76 7.09 11.90 7.13
CA ASP A 76 8.48 12.32 7.07
C ASP A 76 8.68 13.78 7.50
N CYS A 77 9.95 14.19 7.55
CA CYS A 77 10.34 15.49 8.15
C CYS A 77 9.75 16.69 7.42
N ASP A 78 9.49 16.60 6.12
CA ASP A 78 8.89 17.67 5.32
C ASP A 78 7.41 17.45 5.01
N LYS A 79 6.80 16.42 5.61
CA LYS A 79 5.34 16.15 5.58
C LYS A 79 4.79 15.84 4.19
N ASP A 80 5.61 15.30 3.30
CA ASP A 80 5.20 14.97 1.93
C ASP A 80 5.24 13.47 1.61
N CYS A 81 5.43 12.62 2.62
CA CYS A 81 5.42 11.16 2.48
C CYS A 81 4.90 10.52 3.74
N LEU A 82 4.05 9.51 3.60
CA LEU A 82 3.48 8.75 4.71
C LEU A 82 4.16 7.41 4.86
N LEU A 83 4.23 6.91 6.09
CA LEU A 83 4.73 5.57 6.41
C LEU A 83 3.69 4.88 7.28
N PHE A 84 3.16 3.77 6.77
CA PHE A 84 2.20 2.95 7.51
C PHE A 84 2.81 1.60 7.86
N GLN A 85 2.50 1.11 9.06
CA GLN A 85 2.74 -0.28 9.43
C GLN A 85 1.41 -0.98 9.53
N VAL A 86 1.29 -2.13 8.85
CA VAL A 86 0.02 -2.84 8.71
C VAL A 86 0.17 -4.32 9.02
N VAL A 87 -0.94 -4.94 9.42
CA VAL A 87 -1.08 -6.40 9.41
C VAL A 87 -1.65 -6.77 8.05
N GLN A 88 -0.84 -7.44 7.23
CA GLN A 88 -1.22 -7.83 5.88
C GLN A 88 -1.93 -9.17 5.89
N ALA A 89 -3.17 -9.20 5.44
CA ALA A 89 -3.87 -10.45 5.18
C ALA A 89 -3.49 -10.93 3.78
N GLY A 90 -2.88 -12.11 3.68
CA GLY A 90 -2.46 -12.66 2.39
C GLY A 90 -1.34 -11.89 1.71
N ALA A 91 -1.44 -11.75 0.40
CA ALA A 91 -0.42 -11.10 -0.43
C ALA A 91 -0.76 -9.63 -0.67
N ALA A 92 0.21 -8.73 -0.45
CA ALA A 92 0.03 -7.31 -0.76
C ALA A 92 0.01 -7.08 -2.27
N CYS A 93 0.85 -7.80 -3.01
CA CYS A 93 0.97 -7.65 -4.46
C CYS A 93 -0.14 -8.39 -5.19
N HIS A 94 -0.75 -7.75 -6.20
CA HIS A 94 -1.79 -8.40 -7.00
C HIS A 94 -1.23 -9.54 -7.87
N ASP A 95 0.10 -9.63 -8.03
CA ASP A 95 0.76 -10.76 -8.69
C ASP A 95 0.86 -12.00 -7.76
N GLY A 96 0.39 -11.90 -6.52
CA GLY A 96 0.33 -13.01 -5.58
C GLY A 96 1.51 -13.13 -4.63
N TYR A 97 2.42 -12.16 -4.63
CA TYR A 97 3.57 -12.12 -3.72
C TYR A 97 3.23 -11.33 -2.46
N LYS A 98 3.91 -11.66 -1.35
CA LYS A 98 3.73 -10.93 -0.09
C LYS A 98 4.01 -9.45 -0.26
N SER A 99 5.09 -9.11 -0.96
CA SER A 99 5.50 -7.73 -1.22
C SER A 99 5.49 -7.46 -2.72
N CYS A 100 5.17 -6.23 -3.10
CA CYS A 100 5.35 -5.77 -4.48
C CYS A 100 6.82 -5.77 -4.89
N PHE A 101 7.73 -5.77 -3.93
CA PHE A 101 9.18 -5.76 -4.16
C PHE A 101 9.75 -7.18 -4.14
N TYR A 102 9.18 -8.08 -4.92
CA TYR A 102 9.55 -9.50 -4.95
C TYR A 102 10.66 -9.82 -5.96
N ARG A 103 11.11 -8.82 -6.71
CA ARG A 103 12.21 -8.95 -7.66
C ARG A 103 13.37 -8.08 -7.23
N SER A 104 14.59 -8.57 -7.41
CA SER A 104 15.80 -7.82 -7.15
C SER A 104 16.65 -7.71 -8.40
N VAL A 105 17.48 -6.68 -8.46
CA VAL A 105 18.45 -6.51 -9.55
C VAL A 105 19.82 -6.87 -8.98
N VAL A 106 20.44 -7.91 -9.55
CA VAL A 106 21.76 -8.41 -9.13
C VAL A 106 22.66 -8.41 -10.36
N ASN A 107 23.71 -7.60 -10.33
CA ASN A 107 24.66 -7.46 -11.45
C ASN A 107 23.95 -7.14 -12.78
N GLY A 108 22.90 -6.29 -12.72
CA GLY A 108 22.12 -5.92 -13.91
C GLY A 108 21.02 -6.90 -14.31
N ASP A 109 20.95 -8.06 -13.66
CA ASP A 109 19.94 -9.08 -13.95
C ASP A 109 18.81 -9.05 -12.93
N VAL A 110 17.59 -9.33 -13.39
CA VAL A 110 16.41 -9.38 -12.54
C VAL A 110 16.23 -10.80 -12.01
N LYS A 111 16.06 -10.89 -10.68
CA LYS A 111 15.80 -12.18 -10.00
C LYS A 111 14.55 -12.07 -9.14
N VAL A 112 13.69 -13.10 -9.20
CA VAL A 112 12.58 -13.24 -8.25
C VAL A 112 13.17 -13.82 -6.97
N THR A 113 13.01 -13.10 -5.87
CA THR A 113 13.66 -13.42 -4.59
C THR A 113 12.71 -13.98 -3.54
N GLU A 114 11.41 -14.06 -3.84
CA GLU A 114 10.40 -14.56 -2.91
C GLU A 114 9.46 -15.54 -3.62
N PRO A 115 8.93 -16.55 -2.92
CA PRO A 115 7.92 -17.42 -3.50
C PRO A 115 6.59 -16.70 -3.62
N ARG A 116 5.79 -17.07 -4.62
CA ARG A 116 4.42 -16.59 -4.75
C ARG A 116 3.57 -17.24 -3.65
N LEU A 117 2.80 -16.42 -2.92
CA LEU A 117 1.94 -16.92 -1.84
C LEU A 117 0.60 -17.45 -2.36
N VAL A 118 0.03 -16.78 -3.36
CA VAL A 118 -1.28 -17.14 -3.92
C VAL A 118 -1.25 -17.07 -5.44
N ASP A 119 -2.16 -17.80 -6.08
CA ASP A 119 -2.36 -17.70 -7.52
C ASP A 119 -3.31 -16.51 -7.78
N PRO A 120 -2.85 -15.46 -8.51
CA PRO A 120 -3.71 -14.31 -8.77
C PRO A 120 -5.00 -14.64 -9.50
N GLU A 121 -5.00 -15.65 -10.37
CA GLU A 121 -6.21 -16.05 -11.07
C GLU A 121 -7.28 -16.59 -10.14
N LYS A 122 -6.87 -17.23 -9.03
CA LYS A 122 -7.80 -17.75 -8.04
C LYS A 122 -8.39 -16.66 -7.16
N VAL A 123 -7.68 -15.56 -6.97
CA VAL A 123 -8.09 -14.44 -6.10
C VAL A 123 -8.87 -13.39 -6.87
N TYR A 124 -8.37 -13.00 -8.05
CA TYR A 124 -8.92 -11.89 -8.84
C TYR A 124 -9.71 -12.36 -10.06
N GLY A 125 -9.74 -13.67 -10.31
CA GLY A 125 -10.40 -14.25 -11.47
C GLY A 125 -9.60 -14.11 -12.75
N LYS A 126 -10.07 -14.80 -13.79
CA LYS A 126 -9.47 -14.70 -15.13
C LYS A 126 -9.88 -13.40 -15.79
N LYS A 127 -8.94 -12.70 -16.34
CA LYS A 127 -9.19 -11.51 -17.12
C LYS A 127 -9.35 -11.84 -18.60
#